data_200d0f41217a5aadb80a49a2b6a8be7c
#
_entry.id   200d0f41217a5aadb80a49a2b6a8be7c
#
_cell.length_a   1.000
_cell.length_b   1.000
_cell.length_c   1.000
_cell.angle_alpha   90.00
_cell.angle_beta   90.00
_cell.angle_gamma   90.00
#
_symmetry.space_group_name_H-M   'P 1'
#
loop_
_entity.id
_entity.type
_entity.pdbx_description
1 polymer ?
#
loop_
_entity_poly.entity_id
_entity_poly.type
_entity_poly.pdbx_seq_one_letter_code
_entity_poly.pdbx_strand_id
1 'polypeptide(L)'
;MASIARRSFIKRCLLGAGAVAIRPLLVASEPTDNDAKIEVSLAEWSLHRALYAGRLDHLDFPLTAKKEFGISAVEYVNGFFGSGKTDFREAGKSAAYLKELLTRSEDAGVVNHLLMVDDEGPLAEANDGTRLTAVENHKKWIEAAKTLGCRTIRVNLHGEGSADAKKTASVDSLGRVGEFAAPMKINVVVENHGGETSNGAWLADVVRQVARDNVGTLPDFGNFCVSHPWGTTQDGCEDLYDRYKGVAELLPFAKGVSAKTYDFDANGEQPLMDYKRLIGLVKAAGYKGYIGIEFEGNTQPEDEGIRKTKALLEKYL
;
A
#
# COMPACT_ATOMS: atom_id res chain seq x y z
N MET A 1 -18.86 -82.84 -24.11
CA MET A 1 -18.00 -83.71 -24.96
C MET A 1 -17.00 -82.78 -25.71
N ALA A 2 -15.73 -83.18 -25.59
CA ALA A 2 -14.61 -82.86 -26.43
C ALA A 2 -14.29 -81.33 -26.61
N SER A 3 -13.24 -80.76 -26.08
CA SER A 3 -11.79 -81.06 -26.12
C SER A 3 -11.10 -80.52 -27.40
N ILE A 4 -9.92 -79.90 -27.09
CA ILE A 4 -8.74 -79.74 -27.96
C ILE A 4 -8.62 -78.33 -28.57
N ALA A 5 -7.64 -77.54 -28.31
CA ALA A 5 -6.22 -77.46 -27.98
C ALA A 5 -5.55 -76.41 -28.83
N ARG A 6 -4.81 -75.58 -28.15
CA ARG A 6 -3.56 -74.95 -28.45
C ARG A 6 -3.10 -74.71 -29.90
N ARG A 7 -2.67 -73.49 -30.25
CA ARG A 7 -1.29 -73.24 -30.72
C ARG A 7 -0.88 -71.78 -30.57
N SER A 8 0.23 -71.60 -29.88
CA SER A 8 1.01 -70.41 -29.71
C SER A 8 1.51 -69.78 -31.02
N PHE A 9 1.52 -68.42 -31.08
CA PHE A 9 2.37 -67.74 -32.02
C PHE A 9 3.06 -66.55 -31.31
N ILE A 10 4.33 -66.74 -30.99
CA ILE A 10 5.22 -65.73 -30.46
C ILE A 10 5.62 -64.80 -31.61
N LYS A 11 5.28 -63.54 -31.52
CA LYS A 11 5.95 -62.49 -32.28
C LYS A 11 6.60 -61.50 -31.33
N ARG A 12 7.91 -61.45 -31.36
CA ARG A 12 8.77 -60.47 -30.71
C ARG A 12 8.43 -59.09 -31.22
N CYS A 13 8.01 -58.17 -30.33
CA CYS A 13 8.12 -56.75 -30.56
C CYS A 13 9.17 -56.22 -29.60
N LEU A 14 10.20 -55.59 -30.17
CA LEU A 14 11.24 -54.84 -29.44
C LEU A 14 10.59 -53.70 -28.70
N LEU A 15 10.74 -53.70 -27.38
CA LEU A 15 10.44 -52.56 -26.53
C LEU A 15 11.60 -51.60 -26.55
N GLY A 16 11.44 -50.45 -27.23
CA GLY A 16 12.25 -49.29 -27.01
C GLY A 16 11.94 -48.65 -25.67
N ALA A 17 12.83 -48.82 -24.71
CA ALA A 17 12.73 -48.13 -23.42
C ALA A 17 13.07 -46.66 -23.60
N GLY A 18 12.05 -45.84 -23.80
CA GLY A 18 12.16 -44.39 -23.64
C GLY A 18 12.16 -44.04 -22.14
N ALA A 19 13.32 -43.71 -21.60
CA ALA A 19 13.44 -43.17 -20.27
C ALA A 19 12.78 -41.79 -20.21
N VAL A 20 11.55 -41.73 -19.66
CA VAL A 20 10.93 -40.45 -19.26
C VAL A 20 11.67 -39.97 -18.01
N ALA A 21 12.56 -38.99 -18.19
CA ALA A 21 13.17 -38.30 -17.07
C ALA A 21 12.10 -37.47 -16.37
N ILE A 22 11.58 -37.97 -15.24
CA ILE A 22 10.77 -37.20 -14.31
C ILE A 22 11.71 -36.19 -13.66
N ARG A 23 11.68 -34.94 -14.15
CA ARG A 23 12.27 -33.81 -13.43
C ARG A 23 11.47 -33.60 -12.15
N PRO A 24 12.10 -33.64 -10.96
CA PRO A 24 11.43 -33.22 -9.77
C PRO A 24 11.02 -31.76 -9.93
N LEU A 25 9.73 -31.47 -9.82
CA LEU A 25 9.25 -30.11 -9.58
C LEU A 25 9.93 -29.66 -8.28
N LEU A 26 10.89 -28.77 -8.39
CA LEU A 26 11.35 -27.96 -7.26
C LEU A 26 10.13 -27.15 -6.81
N VAL A 27 9.42 -27.67 -5.83
CA VAL A 27 8.49 -26.86 -5.03
C VAL A 27 9.42 -25.86 -4.34
N ALA A 28 9.43 -24.64 -4.83
CA ALA A 28 10.02 -23.55 -4.10
C ALA A 28 9.32 -23.52 -2.74
N SER A 29 10.06 -23.84 -1.68
CA SER A 29 9.59 -23.66 -0.31
C SER A 29 9.22 -22.18 -0.19
N GLU A 30 7.98 -21.91 0.21
CA GLU A 30 7.61 -20.56 0.61
C GLU A 30 8.64 -20.09 1.65
N PRO A 31 9.17 -18.85 1.53
CA PRO A 31 10.14 -18.36 2.49
C PRO A 31 9.49 -18.43 3.88
N THR A 32 10.12 -19.11 4.79
CA THR A 32 9.69 -19.16 6.19
C THR A 32 9.75 -17.71 6.72
N ASP A 33 8.71 -17.29 7.40
CA ASP A 33 8.37 -15.94 7.87
C ASP A 33 9.46 -15.24 8.73
N ASN A 34 10.58 -15.91 8.96
CA ASN A 34 11.68 -15.44 9.83
C ASN A 34 12.71 -14.52 9.13
N ASP A 35 12.73 -14.47 7.79
CA ASP A 35 13.72 -13.68 7.01
C ASP A 35 13.13 -12.42 6.35
N ALA A 36 11.86 -12.12 6.58
CA ALA A 36 11.23 -10.93 6.03
C ALA A 36 11.90 -9.67 6.60
N LYS A 37 12.49 -8.86 5.72
CA LYS A 37 13.16 -7.59 6.03
C LYS A 37 12.20 -6.43 5.86
N ILE A 38 12.57 -5.30 6.44
CA ILE A 38 11.98 -4.02 6.08
C ILE A 38 12.58 -3.61 4.73
N GLU A 39 11.72 -3.35 3.76
CA GLU A 39 12.09 -2.89 2.42
C GLU A 39 11.54 -1.49 2.15
N VAL A 40 12.11 -0.80 1.17
CA VAL A 40 11.69 0.56 0.83
C VAL A 40 10.81 0.54 -0.42
N SER A 41 9.66 1.20 -0.34
CA SER A 41 8.80 1.54 -1.48
C SER A 41 8.81 3.05 -1.75
N LEU A 42 8.30 3.46 -2.92
CA LEU A 42 8.10 4.87 -3.27
C LEU A 42 6.62 5.15 -3.40
N ALA A 43 6.11 6.08 -2.60
CA ALA A 43 4.79 6.63 -2.75
C ALA A 43 4.77 7.62 -3.93
N GLU A 44 3.80 7.45 -4.82
CA GLU A 44 3.65 8.28 -6.02
C GLU A 44 3.42 9.75 -5.67
N TRP A 45 2.82 10.01 -4.51
CA TRP A 45 2.64 11.38 -4.00
C TRP A 45 3.94 12.16 -3.89
N SER A 46 5.09 11.49 -3.67
CA SER A 46 6.41 12.13 -3.68
C SER A 46 6.75 12.86 -4.98
N LEU A 47 6.05 12.53 -6.09
CA LEU A 47 6.22 13.14 -7.42
C LEU A 47 4.97 13.91 -7.87
N HIS A 48 4.09 14.31 -6.93
CA HIS A 48 2.81 14.95 -7.22
C HIS A 48 2.96 16.23 -8.06
N ARG A 49 3.99 17.04 -7.81
CA ARG A 49 4.24 18.26 -8.59
C ARG A 49 4.63 17.96 -10.04
N ALA A 50 5.39 16.90 -10.27
CA ALA A 50 5.76 16.47 -11.62
C ALA A 50 4.54 15.90 -12.36
N LEU A 51 3.72 15.10 -11.67
CA LEU A 51 2.49 14.49 -12.19
C LEU A 51 1.44 15.55 -12.53
N TYR A 52 1.11 16.45 -11.62
CA TYR A 52 0.18 17.55 -11.86
C TYR A 52 0.64 18.50 -12.98
N ALA A 53 1.94 18.71 -13.12
CA ALA A 53 2.49 19.52 -14.19
C ALA A 53 2.61 18.77 -15.53
N GLY A 54 2.21 17.49 -15.61
CA GLY A 54 2.32 16.67 -16.82
C GLY A 54 3.76 16.39 -17.26
N ARG A 55 4.75 16.58 -16.37
CA ARG A 55 6.16 16.25 -16.64
C ARG A 55 6.45 14.75 -16.46
N LEU A 56 5.62 14.06 -15.70
CA LEU A 56 5.62 12.60 -15.53
C LEU A 56 4.23 12.07 -15.87
N ASP A 57 4.15 11.02 -16.68
CA ASP A 57 2.93 10.26 -16.90
C ASP A 57 2.81 9.18 -15.82
N HIS A 58 1.61 8.99 -15.25
CA HIS A 58 1.35 7.98 -14.24
C HIS A 58 1.82 6.58 -14.68
N LEU A 59 1.62 6.21 -15.96
CA LEU A 59 2.04 4.92 -16.48
C LEU A 59 3.57 4.73 -16.49
N ASP A 60 4.35 5.82 -16.44
CA ASP A 60 5.81 5.77 -16.40
C ASP A 60 6.38 5.81 -14.97
N PHE A 61 5.52 5.97 -13.96
CA PHE A 61 5.93 6.06 -12.56
C PHE A 61 6.72 4.82 -12.08
N PRO A 62 6.32 3.56 -12.35
CA PRO A 62 7.11 2.39 -11.93
C PRO A 62 8.52 2.38 -12.51
N LEU A 63 8.64 2.72 -13.80
CA LEU A 63 9.94 2.78 -14.46
C LEU A 63 10.81 3.90 -13.89
N THR A 64 10.21 5.05 -13.56
CA THR A 64 10.89 6.19 -12.93
C THR A 64 11.39 5.82 -11.54
N ALA A 65 10.57 5.17 -10.71
CA ALA A 65 10.96 4.67 -9.39
C ALA A 65 12.21 3.77 -9.47
N LYS A 66 12.24 2.88 -10.45
CA LYS A 66 13.35 1.96 -10.67
C LYS A 66 14.60 2.65 -11.20
N LYS A 67 14.46 3.43 -12.27
CA LYS A 67 15.62 4.01 -12.98
C LYS A 67 16.25 5.19 -12.22
N GLU A 68 15.41 6.09 -11.69
CA GLU A 68 15.91 7.31 -11.08
C GLU A 68 16.30 7.14 -9.61
N PHE A 69 15.64 6.22 -8.91
CA PHE A 69 15.82 6.08 -7.46
C PHE A 69 16.32 4.69 -7.04
N GLY A 70 16.33 3.70 -7.95
CA GLY A 70 16.71 2.33 -7.63
C GLY A 70 15.72 1.64 -6.70
N ILE A 71 14.45 2.09 -6.68
CA ILE A 71 13.39 1.54 -5.83
C ILE A 71 12.56 0.57 -6.66
N SER A 72 12.33 -0.64 -6.13
CA SER A 72 11.66 -1.73 -6.83
C SER A 72 10.27 -2.07 -6.29
N ALA A 73 9.68 -1.19 -5.48
CA ALA A 73 8.29 -1.29 -5.03
C ALA A 73 7.65 0.09 -5.05
N VAL A 74 6.38 0.17 -5.45
CA VAL A 74 5.66 1.44 -5.60
C VAL A 74 4.30 1.41 -4.92
N GLU A 75 3.86 2.60 -4.54
CA GLU A 75 2.56 2.87 -3.94
C GLU A 75 1.85 3.93 -4.76
N TYR A 76 0.80 3.53 -5.45
CA TYR A 76 0.04 4.40 -6.34
C TYR A 76 -0.93 5.31 -5.60
N VAL A 77 -1.29 6.43 -6.23
CA VAL A 77 -2.40 7.30 -5.81
C VAL A 77 -3.46 7.30 -6.91
N ASN A 78 -4.69 6.93 -6.56
CA ASN A 78 -5.77 6.80 -7.54
C ASN A 78 -6.03 8.08 -8.36
N GLY A 79 -5.85 9.25 -7.76
CA GLY A 79 -6.05 10.54 -8.41
C GLY A 79 -5.18 10.79 -9.64
N PHE A 80 -4.06 10.05 -9.79
CA PHE A 80 -3.17 10.17 -10.95
C PHE A 80 -3.52 9.21 -12.10
N PHE A 81 -4.42 8.27 -11.88
CA PHE A 81 -4.87 7.36 -12.94
C PHE A 81 -5.46 8.17 -14.11
N GLY A 82 -5.15 7.72 -15.34
CA GLY A 82 -5.55 8.45 -16.54
C GLY A 82 -4.69 9.66 -16.87
N SER A 83 -3.69 10.02 -16.04
CA SER A 83 -2.71 11.10 -16.28
C SER A 83 -3.37 12.45 -16.63
N GLY A 84 -4.51 12.77 -16.03
CA GLY A 84 -5.29 13.97 -16.34
C GLY A 84 -5.95 13.99 -17.72
N LYS A 85 -5.77 12.95 -18.54
CA LYS A 85 -6.38 12.81 -19.89
C LYS A 85 -7.73 12.12 -19.86
N THR A 86 -7.98 11.33 -18.82
CA THR A 86 -9.23 10.60 -18.56
C THR A 86 -9.57 10.77 -17.09
N ASP A 87 -10.85 10.81 -16.75
CA ASP A 87 -11.28 10.79 -15.33
C ASP A 87 -10.64 9.59 -14.63
N PHE A 88 -10.05 9.81 -13.47
CA PHE A 88 -9.29 8.77 -12.76
C PHE A 88 -10.16 7.59 -12.36
N ARG A 89 -11.46 7.81 -12.09
CA ARG A 89 -12.43 6.75 -11.77
C ARG A 89 -12.70 5.84 -12.95
N GLU A 90 -12.76 6.43 -14.15
CA GLU A 90 -12.93 5.65 -15.39
C GLU A 90 -11.64 4.90 -15.75
N ALA A 91 -10.47 5.53 -15.56
CA ALA A 91 -9.20 4.85 -15.74
C ALA A 91 -9.05 3.66 -14.76
N GLY A 92 -9.46 3.82 -13.50
CA GLY A 92 -9.44 2.77 -12.48
C GLY A 92 -10.36 1.57 -12.80
N LYS A 93 -11.40 1.75 -13.63
CA LYS A 93 -12.27 0.67 -14.11
C LYS A 93 -11.80 0.08 -15.44
N SER A 94 -10.89 0.72 -16.14
CA SER A 94 -10.46 0.32 -17.47
C SER A 94 -9.50 -0.87 -17.41
N ALA A 95 -9.95 -2.04 -17.83
CA ALA A 95 -9.11 -3.24 -17.90
C ALA A 95 -7.88 -3.04 -18.81
N ALA A 96 -8.02 -2.24 -19.89
CA ALA A 96 -6.90 -1.94 -20.79
C ALA A 96 -5.85 -1.05 -20.10
N TYR A 97 -6.29 -0.02 -19.36
CA TYR A 97 -5.38 0.86 -18.61
C TYR A 97 -4.65 0.11 -17.49
N LEU A 98 -5.38 -0.66 -16.69
CA LEU A 98 -4.80 -1.45 -15.61
C LEU A 98 -3.81 -2.49 -16.14
N LYS A 99 -4.12 -3.14 -17.27
CA LYS A 99 -3.21 -4.07 -17.92
C LYS A 99 -1.93 -3.39 -18.39
N GLU A 100 -2.03 -2.22 -19.00
CA GLU A 100 -0.87 -1.44 -19.45
C GLU A 100 0.03 -1.06 -18.27
N LEU A 101 -0.56 -0.54 -17.16
CA LEU A 101 0.18 -0.20 -15.96
C LEU A 101 0.88 -1.43 -15.34
N LEU A 102 0.16 -2.55 -15.25
CA LEU A 102 0.73 -3.82 -14.77
C LEU A 102 1.90 -4.27 -15.65
N THR A 103 1.73 -4.27 -16.98
CA THR A 103 2.80 -4.66 -17.90
C THR A 103 4.04 -3.79 -17.74
N ARG A 104 3.89 -2.47 -17.64
CA ARG A 104 5.03 -1.56 -17.43
C ARG A 104 5.75 -1.78 -16.11
N SER A 105 5.01 -2.07 -15.03
CA SER A 105 5.62 -2.39 -13.73
C SER A 105 6.37 -3.72 -13.77
N GLU A 106 5.81 -4.76 -14.41
CA GLU A 106 6.44 -6.06 -14.60
C GLU A 106 7.72 -5.96 -15.46
N ASP A 107 7.66 -5.24 -16.59
CA ASP A 107 8.81 -5.00 -17.48
C ASP A 107 9.93 -4.21 -16.77
N ALA A 108 9.59 -3.33 -15.85
CA ALA A 108 10.54 -2.61 -15.02
C ALA A 108 11.08 -3.46 -13.84
N GLY A 109 10.51 -4.62 -13.56
CA GLY A 109 10.83 -5.45 -12.39
C GLY A 109 10.45 -4.75 -11.08
N VAL A 110 9.29 -4.09 -11.05
CA VAL A 110 8.78 -3.31 -9.93
C VAL A 110 7.54 -3.98 -9.35
N VAL A 111 7.50 -4.11 -8.03
CA VAL A 111 6.35 -4.62 -7.27
C VAL A 111 5.33 -3.50 -7.08
N ASN A 112 4.09 -3.74 -7.47
CA ASN A 112 2.96 -2.90 -7.12
C ASN A 112 2.52 -3.26 -5.69
N HIS A 113 2.87 -2.44 -4.72
CA HIS A 113 2.67 -2.77 -3.30
C HIS A 113 1.32 -2.31 -2.77
N LEU A 114 0.99 -1.05 -2.96
CA LEU A 114 -0.15 -0.39 -2.34
C LEU A 114 -0.84 0.56 -3.33
N LEU A 115 -2.14 0.76 -3.16
CA LEU A 115 -2.92 1.78 -3.87
C LEU A 115 -3.61 2.69 -2.84
N MET A 116 -3.24 3.97 -2.83
CA MET A 116 -3.89 5.01 -2.03
C MET A 116 -5.18 5.45 -2.73
N VAL A 117 -6.27 5.51 -1.98
CA VAL A 117 -7.61 5.86 -2.48
C VAL A 117 -8.06 7.17 -1.85
N ASP A 118 -8.12 8.21 -2.66
CA ASP A 118 -8.60 9.54 -2.30
C ASP A 118 -9.89 9.87 -3.08
N ASP A 119 -10.63 10.87 -2.64
CA ASP A 119 -11.78 11.49 -3.32
C ASP A 119 -12.95 10.53 -3.66
N GLU A 120 -13.11 9.43 -2.93
CA GLU A 120 -14.20 8.48 -3.11
C GLU A 120 -15.32 8.60 -2.07
N GLY A 121 -15.30 9.68 -1.33
CA GLY A 121 -16.31 10.03 -0.34
C GLY A 121 -15.94 9.69 1.10
N PRO A 122 -16.70 10.23 2.06
CA PRO A 122 -16.34 10.21 3.48
C PRO A 122 -16.74 8.90 4.15
N LEU A 123 -15.76 8.07 4.52
CA LEU A 123 -16.00 6.80 5.22
C LEU A 123 -16.34 6.97 6.72
N ALA A 124 -16.06 8.15 7.30
CA ALA A 124 -16.39 8.46 8.70
C ALA A 124 -17.65 9.35 8.83
N GLU A 125 -18.45 9.45 7.79
CA GLU A 125 -19.66 10.27 7.77
C GLU A 125 -20.77 9.67 8.62
N ALA A 126 -21.34 10.49 9.49
CA ALA A 126 -22.46 10.06 10.37
C ALA A 126 -23.74 9.75 9.58
N ASN A 127 -23.96 10.40 8.44
CA ASN A 127 -25.09 10.10 7.55
C ASN A 127 -24.87 8.78 6.81
N ASP A 128 -25.72 7.80 7.07
CA ASP A 128 -25.63 6.46 6.48
C ASP A 128 -25.68 6.46 4.95
N GLY A 129 -26.54 7.27 4.32
CA GLY A 129 -26.69 7.32 2.88
C GLY A 129 -25.39 7.76 2.18
N THR A 130 -24.80 8.84 2.65
CA THR A 130 -23.52 9.37 2.15
C THR A 130 -22.39 8.38 2.40
N ARG A 131 -22.30 7.82 3.62
CA ARG A 131 -21.28 6.87 4.02
C ARG A 131 -21.34 5.58 3.21
N LEU A 132 -22.50 4.98 3.03
CA LEU A 132 -22.65 3.74 2.26
C LEU A 132 -22.32 3.96 0.78
N THR A 133 -22.62 5.14 0.23
CA THR A 133 -22.18 5.51 -1.12
C THR A 133 -20.65 5.54 -1.20
N ALA A 134 -19.97 6.10 -0.19
CA ALA A 134 -18.51 6.09 -0.13
C ALA A 134 -17.97 4.65 -0.07
N VAL A 135 -18.56 3.76 0.74
CA VAL A 135 -18.18 2.33 0.78
C VAL A 135 -18.28 1.69 -0.61
N GLU A 136 -19.38 1.92 -1.35
CA GLU A 136 -19.54 1.39 -2.72
C GLU A 136 -18.47 1.95 -3.68
N ASN A 137 -18.15 3.23 -3.57
CA ASN A 137 -17.14 3.86 -4.40
C ASN A 137 -15.74 3.27 -4.22
N HIS A 138 -15.38 2.80 -3.03
CA HIS A 138 -14.08 2.19 -2.76
C HIS A 138 -13.93 0.79 -3.39
N LYS A 139 -15.01 0.08 -3.68
CA LYS A 139 -14.95 -1.31 -4.18
C LYS A 139 -14.19 -1.44 -5.50
N LYS A 140 -14.41 -0.52 -6.44
CA LYS A 140 -13.69 -0.53 -7.74
C LYS A 140 -12.17 -0.44 -7.57
N TRP A 141 -11.70 0.27 -6.53
CA TRP A 141 -10.27 0.41 -6.24
C TRP A 141 -9.67 -0.84 -5.60
N ILE A 142 -10.46 -1.60 -4.85
CA ILE A 142 -10.06 -2.93 -4.37
C ILE A 142 -9.89 -3.87 -5.56
N GLU A 143 -10.80 -3.84 -6.54
CA GLU A 143 -10.72 -4.62 -7.77
C GLU A 143 -9.53 -4.19 -8.64
N ALA A 144 -9.29 -2.88 -8.77
CA ALA A 144 -8.11 -2.34 -9.46
C ALA A 144 -6.80 -2.76 -8.77
N ALA A 145 -6.72 -2.66 -7.45
CA ALA A 145 -5.59 -3.11 -6.65
C ALA A 145 -5.32 -4.60 -6.87
N LYS A 146 -6.37 -5.43 -6.87
CA LYS A 146 -6.27 -6.86 -7.18
C LYS A 146 -5.71 -7.11 -8.56
N THR A 147 -6.18 -6.36 -9.57
CA THR A 147 -5.73 -6.48 -10.96
C THR A 147 -4.27 -6.10 -11.12
N LEU A 148 -3.83 -5.05 -10.42
CA LEU A 148 -2.45 -4.58 -10.42
C LEU A 148 -1.49 -5.45 -9.59
N GLY A 149 -2.01 -6.40 -8.80
CA GLY A 149 -1.20 -7.21 -7.90
C GLY A 149 -0.83 -6.53 -6.59
N CYS A 150 -1.42 -5.37 -6.29
CA CYS A 150 -1.29 -4.72 -4.99
C CYS A 150 -1.87 -5.61 -3.90
N ARG A 151 -1.25 -5.58 -2.73
CA ARG A 151 -1.74 -6.33 -1.54
C ARG A 151 -2.51 -5.48 -0.57
N THR A 152 -2.50 -4.18 -0.74
CA THR A 152 -3.05 -3.22 0.22
C THR A 152 -3.67 -2.03 -0.52
N ILE A 153 -4.81 -1.56 -0.01
CA ILE A 153 -5.32 -0.22 -0.32
C ILE A 153 -5.24 0.64 0.94
N ARG A 154 -4.90 1.92 0.80
CA ARG A 154 -5.04 2.92 1.86
C ARG A 154 -6.31 3.73 1.63
N VAL A 155 -7.08 3.94 2.68
CA VAL A 155 -8.30 4.75 2.68
C VAL A 155 -8.21 5.85 3.73
N ASN A 156 -8.99 6.92 3.56
CA ASN A 156 -9.10 8.02 4.51
C ASN A 156 -10.41 7.93 5.30
N LEU A 157 -10.38 8.37 6.56
CA LEU A 157 -11.55 8.48 7.42
C LEU A 157 -11.90 9.95 7.63
N HIS A 158 -12.58 10.54 6.66
CA HIS A 158 -13.17 11.87 6.75
C HIS A 158 -14.67 11.76 6.91
N GLY A 159 -15.30 12.77 7.50
CA GLY A 159 -16.75 12.87 7.65
C GLY A 159 -17.14 13.96 8.65
N GLU A 160 -18.44 14.25 8.72
CA GLU A 160 -19.02 15.19 9.63
C GLU A 160 -19.61 14.47 10.86
N GLY A 161 -19.64 15.16 12.00
CA GLY A 161 -20.18 14.65 13.26
C GLY A 161 -19.23 14.78 14.43
N SER A 162 -19.68 14.33 15.60
CA SER A 162 -18.82 14.24 16.79
C SER A 162 -17.77 13.12 16.62
N ALA A 163 -16.68 13.18 17.38
CA ALA A 163 -15.64 12.16 17.38
C ALA A 163 -16.18 10.74 17.60
N ASP A 164 -17.19 10.58 18.46
CA ASP A 164 -17.83 9.28 18.72
C ASP A 164 -18.71 8.82 17.55
N ALA A 165 -19.45 9.74 16.91
CA ALA A 165 -20.24 9.43 15.72
C ALA A 165 -19.32 9.01 14.56
N LYS A 166 -18.23 9.76 14.31
CA LYS A 166 -17.22 9.43 13.32
C LYS A 166 -16.56 8.07 13.61
N LYS A 167 -16.27 7.75 14.89
CA LYS A 167 -15.74 6.46 15.30
C LYS A 167 -16.69 5.33 14.93
N THR A 168 -17.95 5.44 15.28
CA THR A 168 -18.99 4.45 14.99
C THR A 168 -19.13 4.24 13.47
N ALA A 169 -19.18 5.34 12.71
CA ALA A 169 -19.24 5.34 11.25
C ALA A 169 -18.02 4.68 10.63
N SER A 170 -16.83 5.00 11.15
CA SER A 170 -15.55 4.42 10.68
C SER A 170 -15.49 2.91 10.89
N VAL A 171 -15.93 2.42 12.04
CA VAL A 171 -15.97 0.97 12.34
C VAL A 171 -16.90 0.24 11.38
N ASP A 172 -18.10 0.77 11.12
CA ASP A 172 -19.04 0.18 10.14
C ASP A 172 -18.45 0.18 8.72
N SER A 173 -17.94 1.32 8.27
CA SER A 173 -17.39 1.45 6.90
C SER A 173 -16.20 0.56 6.67
N LEU A 174 -15.21 0.57 7.56
CA LEU A 174 -14.02 -0.29 7.46
C LEU A 174 -14.40 -1.76 7.56
N GLY A 175 -15.38 -2.11 8.38
CA GLY A 175 -15.94 -3.46 8.45
C GLY A 175 -16.45 -3.93 7.09
N ARG A 176 -17.23 -3.11 6.38
CA ARG A 176 -17.80 -3.40 5.05
C ARG A 176 -16.75 -3.42 3.95
N VAL A 177 -15.86 -2.43 3.92
CA VAL A 177 -14.77 -2.36 2.93
C VAL A 177 -13.82 -3.55 3.12
N GLY A 178 -13.45 -3.87 4.36
CA GLY A 178 -12.62 -5.01 4.71
C GLY A 178 -13.28 -6.35 4.36
N GLU A 179 -14.59 -6.48 4.57
CA GLU A 179 -15.35 -7.68 4.18
C GLU A 179 -15.31 -7.92 2.66
N PHE A 180 -15.51 -6.85 1.87
CA PHE A 180 -15.42 -6.94 0.42
C PHE A 180 -14.00 -7.26 -0.07
N ALA A 181 -12.97 -6.73 0.58
CA ALA A 181 -11.56 -6.93 0.22
C ALA A 181 -11.01 -8.31 0.60
N ALA A 182 -11.54 -8.94 1.65
CA ALA A 182 -11.00 -10.18 2.22
C ALA A 182 -10.92 -11.36 1.24
N PRO A 183 -11.94 -11.68 0.41
CA PRO A 183 -11.86 -12.76 -0.59
C PRO A 183 -10.78 -12.53 -1.64
N MET A 184 -10.43 -11.27 -1.91
CA MET A 184 -9.38 -10.88 -2.84
C MET A 184 -7.98 -10.87 -2.21
N LYS A 185 -7.89 -11.12 -0.90
CA LYS A 185 -6.66 -11.07 -0.11
C LYS A 185 -6.02 -9.66 -0.13
N ILE A 186 -6.84 -8.62 -0.14
CA ILE A 186 -6.42 -7.23 -0.07
C ILE A 186 -6.57 -6.73 1.36
N ASN A 187 -5.53 -6.11 1.88
CA ASN A 187 -5.59 -5.36 3.13
C ASN A 187 -6.22 -3.98 2.89
N VAL A 188 -6.93 -3.51 3.89
CA VAL A 188 -7.46 -2.14 3.96
C VAL A 188 -6.79 -1.45 5.12
N VAL A 189 -6.03 -0.40 4.85
CA VAL A 189 -5.33 0.35 5.90
C VAL A 189 -5.81 1.78 5.96
N VAL A 190 -5.77 2.34 7.15
CA VAL A 190 -6.05 3.75 7.40
C VAL A 190 -4.75 4.44 7.79
N GLU A 191 -4.48 5.56 7.14
CA GLU A 191 -3.41 6.48 7.47
C GLU A 191 -3.87 7.48 8.55
N ASN A 192 -2.99 7.86 9.46
CA ASN A 192 -3.19 9.07 10.25
C ASN A 192 -3.00 10.27 9.31
N HIS A 193 -4.12 10.95 8.95
CA HIS A 193 -4.18 11.90 7.85
C HIS A 193 -5.13 13.07 8.16
N GLY A 194 -4.91 13.74 9.29
CA GLY A 194 -5.69 14.88 9.76
C GLY A 194 -6.89 14.53 10.65
N GLY A 195 -7.41 15.49 11.33
CA GLY A 195 -8.54 15.35 12.24
C GLY A 195 -8.31 14.26 13.28
N GLU A 196 -9.37 13.51 13.57
CA GLU A 196 -9.33 12.44 14.56
C GLU A 196 -8.33 11.34 14.22
N THR A 197 -8.03 11.10 12.92
CA THR A 197 -7.05 10.07 12.53
C THR A 197 -5.63 10.42 12.95
N SER A 198 -5.29 11.70 13.08
CA SER A 198 -4.01 12.16 13.63
C SER A 198 -3.86 11.89 15.12
N ASN A 199 -4.93 11.50 15.84
CA ASN A 199 -4.85 10.97 17.19
C ASN A 199 -4.66 9.45 17.13
N GLY A 200 -3.42 9.00 17.38
CA GLY A 200 -3.06 7.58 17.26
C GLY A 200 -3.92 6.66 18.13
N ALA A 201 -4.26 7.08 19.36
CA ALA A 201 -5.11 6.28 20.24
C ALA A 201 -6.54 6.12 19.68
N TRP A 202 -7.10 7.19 19.08
CA TRP A 202 -8.42 7.14 18.45
C TRP A 202 -8.42 6.17 17.26
N LEU A 203 -7.44 6.29 16.36
CA LEU A 203 -7.35 5.45 15.17
C LEU A 203 -7.07 3.98 15.53
N ALA A 204 -6.17 3.72 16.47
CA ALA A 204 -5.89 2.37 16.97
C ALA A 204 -7.15 1.72 17.58
N ASP A 205 -7.99 2.50 18.28
CA ASP A 205 -9.25 2.02 18.85
C ASP A 205 -10.28 1.69 17.76
N VAL A 206 -10.39 2.51 16.70
CA VAL A 206 -11.24 2.22 15.54
C VAL A 206 -10.84 0.86 14.93
N VAL A 207 -9.57 0.68 14.60
CA VAL A 207 -9.10 -0.57 13.97
C VAL A 207 -9.30 -1.79 14.87
N ARG A 208 -9.08 -1.63 16.18
CA ARG A 208 -9.34 -2.69 17.17
C ARG A 208 -10.83 -3.10 17.19
N GLN A 209 -11.74 -2.14 17.10
CA GLN A 209 -13.19 -2.41 17.11
C GLN A 209 -13.66 -3.05 15.80
N VAL A 210 -13.04 -2.75 14.66
CA VAL A 210 -13.32 -3.43 13.37
C VAL A 210 -13.04 -4.91 13.46
N ALA A 211 -12.00 -5.32 14.19
CA ALA A 211 -11.64 -6.71 14.50
C ALA A 211 -11.57 -7.63 13.26
N ARG A 212 -10.95 -7.16 12.17
CA ARG A 212 -10.71 -7.95 10.95
C ARG A 212 -9.21 -8.04 10.67
N ASP A 213 -8.71 -9.23 10.38
CA ASP A 213 -7.28 -9.47 10.11
C ASP A 213 -6.75 -8.68 8.91
N ASN A 214 -7.61 -8.39 7.92
CA ASN A 214 -7.23 -7.63 6.73
C ASN A 214 -7.45 -6.12 6.86
N VAL A 215 -7.84 -5.61 8.04
CA VAL A 215 -7.95 -4.17 8.31
C VAL A 215 -6.82 -3.76 9.26
N GLY A 216 -6.17 -2.65 8.97
CA GLY A 216 -5.03 -2.18 9.77
C GLY A 216 -4.75 -0.69 9.61
N THR A 217 -3.55 -0.29 9.97
CA THR A 217 -3.07 1.09 9.87
C THR A 217 -1.92 1.22 8.88
N LEU A 218 -1.73 2.45 8.40
CA LEU A 218 -0.53 2.93 7.72
C LEU A 218 0.03 4.10 8.55
N PRO A 219 0.84 3.86 9.59
CA PRO A 219 1.42 4.95 10.36
C PRO A 219 2.27 5.86 9.47
N ASP A 220 1.86 7.13 9.35
CA ASP A 220 2.63 8.18 8.69
C ASP A 220 3.42 8.97 9.72
N PHE A 221 4.68 9.32 9.41
CA PHE A 221 5.57 9.98 10.34
C PHE A 221 5.31 11.49 10.49
N GLY A 222 4.66 12.12 9.52
CA GLY A 222 4.46 13.57 9.47
C GLY A 222 3.06 14.03 9.91
N ASN A 223 2.02 13.23 9.69
CA ASN A 223 0.63 13.65 9.76
C ASN A 223 0.01 13.56 11.17
N PHE A 224 0.54 14.29 12.11
CA PHE A 224 0.08 14.30 13.51
C PHE A 224 -0.57 15.62 13.96
N CYS A 225 -0.91 16.50 13.02
CA CYS A 225 -1.67 17.72 13.33
C CYS A 225 -3.19 17.43 13.29
N VAL A 226 -3.82 17.41 14.45
CA VAL A 226 -5.26 17.17 14.59
C VAL A 226 -6.07 18.34 14.02
N SER A 227 -5.58 19.57 14.17
CA SER A 227 -6.27 20.76 13.68
C SER A 227 -6.11 21.03 12.18
N HIS A 228 -5.22 20.28 11.48
CA HIS A 228 -5.02 20.43 10.04
C HIS A 228 -5.81 19.36 9.26
N PRO A 229 -6.50 19.71 8.16
CA PRO A 229 -7.35 18.77 7.40
C PRO A 229 -6.62 17.49 6.95
N TRP A 230 -5.33 17.61 6.59
CA TRP A 230 -4.48 16.52 6.11
C TRP A 230 -3.39 16.11 7.10
N GLY A 231 -3.43 16.66 8.32
CA GLY A 231 -2.53 16.28 9.40
C GLY A 231 -1.08 16.74 9.28
N THR A 232 -0.69 17.46 8.21
CA THR A 232 0.69 17.94 8.05
C THR A 232 1.13 18.83 9.19
N THR A 233 2.40 18.70 9.57
CA THR A 233 3.03 19.52 10.62
C THR A 233 4.02 20.53 10.04
N GLN A 234 4.15 20.60 8.69
CA GLN A 234 5.15 21.42 8.00
C GLN A 234 4.92 22.91 8.20
N ASP A 235 3.68 23.36 8.11
CA ASP A 235 3.28 24.77 8.14
C ASP A 235 2.87 25.27 9.54
N GLY A 236 3.22 24.48 10.57
CA GLY A 236 2.81 24.71 11.94
C GLY A 236 1.53 23.93 12.30
N CYS A 237 1.26 23.82 13.59
CA CYS A 237 0.12 23.05 14.07
C CYS A 237 -0.33 23.59 15.41
N GLU A 238 -1.63 23.86 15.55
CA GLU A 238 -2.23 24.36 16.79
C GLU A 238 -2.54 23.23 17.78
N ASP A 239 -2.91 22.04 17.26
CA ASP A 239 -3.23 20.84 18.07
C ASP A 239 -2.41 19.66 17.57
N LEU A 240 -1.20 19.54 18.10
CA LEU A 240 -0.23 18.52 17.73
C LEU A 240 -0.33 17.30 18.64
N TYR A 241 -0.64 16.14 18.07
CA TYR A 241 -0.50 14.86 18.76
C TYR A 241 0.97 14.43 18.79
N ASP A 242 1.43 13.87 19.90
CA ASP A 242 2.81 13.34 19.97
C ASP A 242 3.01 12.23 18.93
N ARG A 243 3.80 12.51 17.89
CA ARG A 243 4.05 11.59 16.77
C ARG A 243 4.67 10.27 17.18
N TYR A 244 5.58 10.30 18.16
CA TYR A 244 6.26 9.08 18.60
C TYR A 244 5.33 8.17 19.39
N LYS A 245 4.46 8.75 20.19
CA LYS A 245 3.38 8.05 20.88
C LYS A 245 2.39 7.51 19.84
N GLY A 246 1.95 8.35 18.90
CA GLY A 246 0.99 7.96 17.87
C GLY A 246 1.52 6.82 16.98
N VAL A 247 2.76 6.91 16.50
CA VAL A 247 3.41 5.82 15.75
C VAL A 247 3.43 4.53 16.57
N ALA A 248 3.83 4.61 17.86
CA ALA A 248 3.85 3.42 18.72
C ALA A 248 2.45 2.81 18.95
N GLU A 249 1.39 3.62 19.01
CA GLU A 249 0.01 3.16 19.16
C GLU A 249 -0.53 2.49 17.89
N LEU A 250 -0.09 2.94 16.70
CA LEU A 250 -0.56 2.45 15.40
C LEU A 250 0.21 1.22 14.91
N LEU A 251 1.50 1.10 15.23
CA LEU A 251 2.38 0.02 14.77
C LEU A 251 1.86 -1.40 15.05
N PRO A 252 1.17 -1.72 16.16
CA PRO A 252 0.61 -3.05 16.39
C PRO A 252 -0.42 -3.49 15.34
N PHE A 253 -0.99 -2.56 14.59
CA PHE A 253 -1.99 -2.79 13.54
C PHE A 253 -1.43 -2.52 12.14
N ALA A 254 -0.15 -2.13 12.02
CA ALA A 254 0.42 -1.67 10.76
C ALA A 254 0.54 -2.78 9.73
N LYS A 255 0.13 -2.46 8.49
CA LYS A 255 0.32 -3.28 7.29
C LYS A 255 1.06 -2.52 6.19
N GLY A 256 1.55 -1.36 6.49
CA GLY A 256 2.41 -0.48 5.75
C GLY A 256 2.89 0.62 6.70
N VAL A 257 3.90 1.38 6.32
CA VAL A 257 4.41 2.56 7.06
C VAL A 257 4.75 3.63 6.03
N SER A 258 4.29 4.86 6.24
CA SER A 258 4.68 6.02 5.43
C SER A 258 5.82 6.79 6.11
N ALA A 259 6.98 6.78 5.46
CA ALA A 259 8.13 7.56 5.86
C ALA A 259 8.04 8.96 5.26
N LYS A 260 7.05 9.73 5.71
CA LYS A 260 6.89 11.11 5.29
C LYS A 260 8.11 11.95 5.66
N THR A 261 8.56 12.75 4.72
CA THR A 261 9.60 13.74 4.93
C THR A 261 9.18 15.09 4.34
N TYR A 262 9.68 16.13 4.95
CA TYR A 262 9.59 17.50 4.46
C TYR A 262 10.96 17.97 3.99
N ASP A 263 11.19 19.27 3.91
CA ASP A 263 12.49 19.83 3.55
C ASP A 263 13.58 19.41 4.55
N PHE A 264 14.74 19.05 4.03
CA PHE A 264 15.89 18.59 4.80
C PHE A 264 16.78 19.75 5.20
N ASP A 265 17.45 19.62 6.32
CA ASP A 265 18.52 20.53 6.72
C ASP A 265 19.83 20.29 5.94
N ALA A 266 20.86 21.09 6.21
CA ALA A 266 22.16 20.99 5.55
C ALA A 266 22.90 19.66 5.85
N ASN A 267 22.53 18.95 6.90
CA ASN A 267 23.11 17.67 7.30
C ASN A 267 22.34 16.46 6.71
N GLY A 268 21.27 16.69 5.98
CA GLY A 268 20.41 15.64 5.43
C GLY A 268 19.49 14.99 6.47
N GLU A 269 19.19 15.70 7.56
CA GLU A 269 18.26 15.28 8.60
C GLU A 269 16.91 15.98 8.47
N GLN A 270 15.89 15.42 9.11
CA GLN A 270 14.56 16.03 9.18
C GLN A 270 14.44 16.95 10.40
N PRO A 271 14.38 18.29 10.25
CA PRO A 271 14.35 19.19 11.40
C PRO A 271 13.12 19.02 12.30
N LEU A 272 12.01 18.56 11.72
CA LEU A 272 10.74 18.38 12.43
C LEU A 272 10.54 17.00 13.03
N MET A 273 11.41 16.03 12.70
CA MET A 273 11.22 14.60 13.05
C MET A 273 12.54 13.91 13.37
N ASP A 274 12.62 13.26 14.53
CA ASP A 274 13.75 12.37 14.86
C ASP A 274 13.55 11.02 14.15
N TYR A 275 14.12 10.87 12.98
CA TYR A 275 14.03 9.66 12.16
C TYR A 275 14.68 8.44 12.81
N LYS A 276 15.76 8.63 13.55
CA LYS A 276 16.39 7.54 14.31
C LYS A 276 15.42 6.95 15.33
N ARG A 277 14.68 7.81 16.04
CA ARG A 277 13.67 7.38 17.01
C ARG A 277 12.48 6.71 16.32
N LEU A 278 11.98 7.26 15.21
CA LEU A 278 10.86 6.69 14.45
C LEU A 278 11.18 5.30 13.90
N ILE A 279 12.32 5.13 13.23
CA ILE A 279 12.77 3.82 12.74
C ILE A 279 13.05 2.86 13.90
N GLY A 280 13.55 3.36 15.02
CA GLY A 280 13.70 2.57 16.25
C GLY A 280 12.38 1.99 16.75
N LEU A 281 11.29 2.76 16.70
CA LEU A 281 9.93 2.29 17.04
C LEU A 281 9.45 1.21 16.08
N VAL A 282 9.62 1.41 14.76
CA VAL A 282 9.25 0.44 13.73
C VAL A 282 9.96 -0.90 13.94
N LYS A 283 11.28 -0.85 14.20
CA LYS A 283 12.08 -2.06 14.49
C LYS A 283 11.65 -2.73 15.79
N ALA A 284 11.44 -1.95 16.86
CA ALA A 284 11.02 -2.48 18.16
C ALA A 284 9.64 -3.14 18.13
N ALA A 285 8.74 -2.68 17.24
CA ALA A 285 7.44 -3.31 17.00
C ALA A 285 7.54 -4.64 16.22
N GLY A 286 8.72 -4.99 15.72
CA GLY A 286 8.92 -6.19 14.88
C GLY A 286 8.26 -6.07 13.50
N TYR A 287 8.01 -4.83 13.04
CA TYR A 287 7.40 -4.61 11.73
C TYR A 287 8.27 -5.19 10.61
N LYS A 288 7.62 -5.83 9.65
CA LYS A 288 8.23 -6.40 8.45
C LYS A 288 7.34 -6.04 7.26
N GLY A 289 7.97 -5.66 6.16
CA GLY A 289 7.26 -5.21 4.97
C GLY A 289 7.83 -3.92 4.41
N TYR A 290 7.01 -3.14 3.71
CA TYR A 290 7.49 -1.93 3.06
C TYR A 290 7.33 -0.69 3.95
N ILE A 291 8.34 0.18 3.88
CA ILE A 291 8.25 1.58 4.33
C ILE A 291 8.25 2.45 3.08
N GLY A 292 7.17 3.16 2.84
CA GLY A 292 6.98 4.04 1.69
C GLY A 292 7.67 5.38 1.89
N ILE A 293 8.54 5.76 0.97
CA ILE A 293 9.05 7.13 0.89
C ILE A 293 7.92 8.04 0.44
N GLU A 294 7.63 9.07 1.22
CA GLU A 294 6.65 10.10 0.87
C GLU A 294 7.24 11.49 1.17
N PHE A 295 7.82 12.11 0.15
CA PHE A 295 8.41 13.44 0.25
C PHE A 295 7.39 14.52 -0.08
N GLU A 296 7.22 15.47 0.83
CA GLU A 296 6.32 16.62 0.67
C GLU A 296 7.00 17.98 0.94
N GLY A 297 8.33 18.05 0.86
CA GLY A 297 9.04 19.33 1.05
C GLY A 297 8.61 20.39 0.05
N ASN A 298 8.47 21.64 0.51
CA ASN A 298 7.98 22.76 -0.28
C ASN A 298 9.06 23.43 -1.13
N THR A 299 10.31 23.39 -0.68
CA THR A 299 11.41 24.20 -1.27
C THR A 299 12.40 23.36 -2.05
N GLN A 300 12.60 22.11 -1.67
CA GLN A 300 13.52 21.20 -2.36
C GLN A 300 12.86 20.49 -3.55
N PRO A 301 13.61 20.18 -4.63
CA PRO A 301 13.12 19.36 -5.73
C PRO A 301 12.67 17.98 -5.25
N GLU A 302 11.60 17.44 -5.86
CA GLU A 302 11.03 16.13 -5.50
C GLU A 302 12.05 15.00 -5.61
N ASP A 303 12.83 14.97 -6.68
CA ASP A 303 13.85 13.94 -6.90
C ASP A 303 14.98 14.01 -5.87
N GLU A 304 15.38 15.19 -5.45
CA GLU A 304 16.37 15.39 -4.38
C GLU A 304 15.80 14.93 -3.03
N GLY A 305 14.56 15.32 -2.72
CA GLY A 305 13.87 14.91 -1.49
C GLY A 305 13.71 13.40 -1.37
N ILE A 306 13.31 12.72 -2.46
CA ILE A 306 13.21 11.25 -2.51
C ILE A 306 14.57 10.59 -2.22
N ARG A 307 15.65 11.07 -2.88
CA ARG A 307 17.01 10.53 -2.66
C ARG A 307 17.48 10.72 -1.22
N LYS A 308 17.20 11.89 -0.63
CA LYS A 308 17.54 12.17 0.77
C LYS A 308 16.73 11.32 1.74
N THR A 309 15.43 11.13 1.49
CA THR A 309 14.59 10.24 2.31
C THR A 309 15.10 8.81 2.26
N LYS A 310 15.45 8.33 1.06
CA LYS A 310 16.04 7.00 0.88
C LYS A 310 17.33 6.84 1.67
N ALA A 311 18.26 7.80 1.55
CA ALA A 311 19.52 7.77 2.29
C ALA A 311 19.30 7.82 3.81
N LEU A 312 18.32 8.58 4.28
CA LEU A 312 17.94 8.65 5.69
C LEU A 312 17.39 7.31 6.21
N LEU A 313 16.54 6.64 5.41
CA LEU A 313 16.05 5.30 5.74
C LEU A 313 17.21 4.28 5.77
N GLU A 314 18.06 4.26 4.75
CA GLU A 314 19.21 3.35 4.67
C GLU A 314 20.21 3.55 5.84
N LYS A 315 20.30 4.76 6.38
CA LYS A 315 21.13 5.07 7.54
C LYS A 315 20.61 4.44 8.84
N TYR A 316 19.30 4.29 8.98
CA TYR A 316 18.67 3.86 10.24
C TYR A 316 18.02 2.48 10.17
N LEU A 317 17.78 1.90 8.97
CA LEU A 317 17.32 0.51 8.79
C LEU A 317 18.49 -0.49 8.96
#